data_3f4a9c602551e83bcbf2c08383991421
#
_entry.id   3f4a9c602551e83bcbf2c08383991421
#
_cell.length_a   1.000
_cell.length_b   1.000
_cell.length_c   1.000
_cell.angle_alpha   90.00
_cell.angle_beta   90.00
_cell.angle_gamma   90.00
#
_symmetry.space_group_name_H-M   'P 1'
#
loop_
_entity.id
_entity.type
_entity.pdbx_description
1 polymer ?
#
loop_
_entity_poly.entity_id
_entity_poly.type
_entity_poly.pdbx_seq_one_letter_code
_entity_poly.pdbx_strand_id
1 'polypeptide(L)'
;MILHPRFYEAPVEERVAGLARLGLRADLPTAVVLFGGYGSQAMLEIAERLDDSKRELQLIFICGRNEKLASALRVGGSRLPRFVEGFTKDVNRYMHLADFFIGKPGPGSVSEALAMKLPVIVSCNAWTLPQERYNATWVLENEVGVVLRSFSEIVPAVGRMIEPANLARFRANAGGLKNRAVFEIPGMLEQILEKSEKSVEPYAAVKT
;
A
#
# COMPACT_ATOMS: atom_id res chain seq x y z
N MET A 1 -1.73 11.40 -6.12
CA MET A 1 -1.39 10.26 -7.03
C MET A 1 -2.66 9.81 -7.72
N ILE A 2 -2.64 9.61 -9.04
CA ILE A 2 -3.75 8.99 -9.78
C ILE A 2 -3.62 7.48 -9.62
N LEU A 3 -4.65 6.83 -9.10
CA LEU A 3 -4.69 5.38 -8.88
C LEU A 3 -5.58 4.71 -9.91
N HIS A 4 -5.31 3.45 -10.20
CA HIS A 4 -6.20 2.66 -11.05
C HIS A 4 -7.58 2.50 -10.40
N PRO A 5 -8.71 2.60 -11.13
CA PRO A 5 -10.07 2.50 -10.58
C PRO A 5 -10.31 1.29 -9.67
N ARG A 6 -9.65 0.15 -9.94
CA ARG A 6 -9.77 -1.08 -9.14
C ARG A 6 -9.51 -0.91 -7.63
N PHE A 7 -8.76 0.12 -7.22
CA PHE A 7 -8.52 0.39 -5.79
C PHE A 7 -9.71 1.05 -5.09
N TYR A 8 -10.77 1.39 -5.85
CA TYR A 8 -12.00 1.97 -5.35
C TYR A 8 -13.20 1.02 -5.52
N GLU A 9 -13.00 -0.13 -6.17
CA GLU A 9 -14.02 -1.14 -6.38
C GLU A 9 -14.25 -1.95 -5.10
N ALA A 10 -15.47 -2.49 -4.97
CA ALA A 10 -15.78 -3.43 -3.89
C ALA A 10 -14.98 -4.73 -4.05
N PRO A 11 -14.65 -5.42 -2.95
CA PRO A 11 -13.95 -6.70 -3.02
C PRO A 11 -14.76 -7.73 -3.80
N VAL A 12 -14.07 -8.53 -4.63
CA VAL A 12 -14.68 -9.59 -5.45
C VAL A 12 -15.08 -10.80 -4.59
N GLU A 13 -14.44 -10.98 -3.44
CA GLU A 13 -14.69 -12.09 -2.52
C GLU A 13 -14.73 -11.61 -1.07
N GLU A 14 -15.46 -12.35 -0.25
CA GLU A 14 -15.49 -12.12 1.20
C GLU A 14 -14.11 -12.38 1.84
N ARG A 15 -13.73 -11.53 2.82
CA ARG A 15 -12.42 -11.59 3.47
C ARG A 15 -12.11 -12.97 4.06
N VAL A 16 -13.08 -13.60 4.71
CA VAL A 16 -12.91 -14.92 5.34
C VAL A 16 -12.58 -15.99 4.29
N ALA A 17 -13.33 -16.03 3.20
CA ALA A 17 -13.10 -16.96 2.09
C ALA A 17 -11.75 -16.68 1.38
N GLY A 18 -11.43 -15.41 1.16
CA GLY A 18 -10.17 -15.00 0.56
C GLY A 18 -8.95 -15.40 1.39
N LEU A 19 -8.98 -15.19 2.70
CA LEU A 19 -7.90 -15.61 3.59
C LEU A 19 -7.79 -17.15 3.65
N ALA A 20 -8.89 -17.86 3.79
CA ALA A 20 -8.89 -19.33 3.81
C ALA A 20 -8.28 -19.93 2.54
N ARG A 21 -8.56 -19.36 1.37
CA ARG A 21 -7.96 -19.77 0.08
C ARG A 21 -6.44 -19.60 0.06
N LEU A 22 -5.90 -18.63 0.80
CA LEU A 22 -4.47 -18.42 0.96
C LEU A 22 -3.84 -19.27 2.08
N GLY A 23 -4.62 -20.11 2.76
CA GLY A 23 -4.19 -20.86 3.94
C GLY A 23 -4.00 -19.99 5.19
N LEU A 24 -4.67 -18.83 5.23
CA LEU A 24 -4.61 -17.86 6.31
C LEU A 24 -5.91 -17.86 7.14
N ARG A 25 -5.85 -17.32 8.34
CA ARG A 25 -6.94 -17.30 9.32
C ARG A 25 -7.63 -15.94 9.35
N ALA A 26 -8.95 -15.92 9.53
CA ALA A 26 -9.71 -14.67 9.58
C ALA A 26 -9.65 -13.94 10.93
N ASP A 27 -9.27 -14.65 11.99
CA ASP A 27 -9.19 -14.15 13.37
C ASP A 27 -7.82 -13.53 13.72
N LEU A 28 -6.83 -13.61 12.83
CA LEU A 28 -5.53 -12.98 13.02
C LEU A 28 -5.39 -11.66 12.26
N PRO A 29 -4.72 -10.66 12.87
CA PRO A 29 -4.30 -9.47 12.14
C PRO A 29 -3.43 -9.85 10.93
N THR A 30 -3.73 -9.26 9.78
CA THR A 30 -3.08 -9.58 8.51
C THR A 30 -2.32 -8.36 7.98
N ALA A 31 -1.01 -8.48 7.77
CA ALA A 31 -0.23 -7.47 7.08
C ALA A 31 0.01 -7.84 5.62
N VAL A 32 -0.16 -6.91 4.68
CA VAL A 32 0.39 -7.03 3.33
C VAL A 32 1.74 -6.33 3.27
N VAL A 33 2.76 -7.05 2.80
CA VAL A 33 4.15 -6.58 2.71
C VAL A 33 4.54 -6.44 1.24
N LEU A 34 4.79 -5.20 0.80
CA LEU A 34 5.07 -4.88 -0.60
C LEU A 34 6.14 -3.78 -0.73
N PHE A 35 7.18 -4.05 -1.52
CA PHE A 35 8.30 -3.14 -1.78
C PHE A 35 8.44 -2.81 -3.28
N GLY A 36 7.31 -2.60 -3.95
CA GLY A 36 7.26 -2.33 -5.39
C GLY A 36 7.47 -3.58 -6.25
N GLY A 37 7.64 -3.38 -7.56
CA GLY A 37 7.62 -4.47 -8.55
C GLY A 37 8.81 -5.44 -8.51
N TYR A 38 9.86 -5.15 -7.73
CA TYR A 38 11.05 -6.00 -7.60
C TYR A 38 11.32 -6.47 -6.17
N GLY A 39 10.41 -6.18 -5.24
CA GLY A 39 10.61 -6.52 -3.83
C GLY A 39 11.83 -5.85 -3.20
N SER A 40 12.22 -6.30 -2.03
CA SER A 40 13.42 -5.83 -1.30
C SER A 40 13.90 -6.90 -0.33
N GLN A 41 15.20 -6.95 -0.05
CA GLN A 41 15.79 -7.80 0.99
C GLN A 41 15.21 -7.47 2.40
N ALA A 42 14.72 -6.25 2.60
CA ALA A 42 14.02 -5.87 3.82
C ALA A 42 12.81 -6.78 4.12
N MET A 43 12.22 -7.43 3.12
CA MET A 43 11.11 -8.38 3.32
C MET A 43 11.55 -9.64 4.08
N LEU A 44 12.79 -10.12 3.88
CA LEU A 44 13.36 -11.22 4.66
C LEU A 44 13.63 -10.78 6.09
N GLU A 45 14.23 -9.62 6.29
CA GLU A 45 14.47 -9.06 7.63
C GLU A 45 13.16 -8.89 8.41
N ILE A 46 12.10 -8.40 7.75
CA ILE A 46 10.77 -8.26 8.35
C ILE A 46 10.21 -9.64 8.74
N ALA A 47 10.31 -10.63 7.85
CA ALA A 47 9.83 -11.99 8.11
C ALA A 47 10.52 -12.61 9.32
N GLU A 48 11.86 -12.60 9.36
CA GLU A 48 12.67 -13.16 10.47
C GLU A 48 12.33 -12.50 11.80
N ARG A 49 12.34 -11.16 11.84
CA ARG A 49 12.09 -10.43 13.09
C ARG A 49 10.68 -10.64 13.63
N LEU A 50 9.68 -10.73 12.77
CA LEU A 50 8.31 -10.97 13.17
C LEU A 50 8.11 -12.43 13.61
N ASP A 51 8.75 -13.40 12.96
CA ASP A 51 8.74 -14.80 13.36
C ASP A 51 9.30 -14.97 14.79
N ASP A 52 10.36 -14.25 15.15
CA ASP A 52 10.97 -14.29 16.47
C ASP A 52 10.16 -13.55 17.55
N SER A 53 9.23 -12.69 17.15
CA SER A 53 8.57 -11.74 18.05
C SER A 53 7.50 -12.34 18.97
N LYS A 54 7.09 -13.59 18.76
CA LYS A 54 5.98 -14.28 19.47
C LYS A 54 4.62 -13.55 19.33
N ARG A 55 4.46 -12.62 18.39
CA ARG A 55 3.20 -11.93 18.17
C ARG A 55 2.26 -12.79 17.34
N GLU A 56 0.98 -12.66 17.60
CA GLU A 56 -0.07 -13.31 16.80
C GLU A 56 -0.48 -12.41 15.65
N LEU A 57 0.01 -12.71 14.46
CA LEU A 57 -0.36 -12.06 13.19
C LEU A 57 -0.04 -13.01 12.03
N GLN A 58 -0.39 -12.60 10.84
CA GLN A 58 -0.07 -13.30 9.60
C GLN A 58 0.33 -12.34 8.48
N LEU A 59 1.04 -12.84 7.47
CA LEU A 59 1.70 -12.00 6.49
C LEU A 59 1.34 -12.43 5.05
N ILE A 60 1.04 -11.47 4.21
CA ILE A 60 0.93 -11.64 2.76
C ILE A 60 2.11 -10.89 2.13
N PHE A 61 3.07 -11.62 1.59
CA PHE A 61 4.21 -11.04 0.87
C PHE A 61 3.91 -10.96 -0.62
N ILE A 62 4.09 -9.78 -1.24
CA ILE A 62 4.04 -9.60 -2.69
C ILE A 62 5.45 -9.23 -3.16
N CYS A 63 6.15 -10.22 -3.72
CA CYS A 63 7.58 -10.13 -4.07
C CYS A 63 7.82 -9.53 -5.46
N GLY A 64 6.75 -9.31 -6.25
CA GLY A 64 6.87 -8.84 -7.60
C GLY A 64 7.70 -9.82 -8.47
N ARG A 65 8.56 -9.28 -9.32
CA ARG A 65 9.38 -10.08 -10.25
C ARG A 65 10.63 -10.71 -9.61
N ASN A 66 10.72 -10.73 -8.28
CA ASN A 66 11.86 -11.27 -7.55
C ASN A 66 11.60 -12.70 -7.09
N GLU A 67 11.72 -13.66 -8.00
CA GLU A 67 11.50 -15.09 -7.71
C GLU A 67 12.48 -15.66 -6.67
N LYS A 68 13.71 -15.13 -6.60
CA LYS A 68 14.68 -15.56 -5.57
C LYS A 68 14.20 -15.19 -4.17
N LEU A 69 13.68 -13.98 -4.02
CA LEU A 69 13.09 -13.50 -2.78
C LEU A 69 11.83 -14.30 -2.42
N ALA A 70 10.94 -14.51 -3.39
CA ALA A 70 9.73 -15.30 -3.19
C ALA A 70 10.06 -16.73 -2.73
N SER A 71 11.03 -17.39 -3.37
CA SER A 71 11.49 -18.74 -3.00
C SER A 71 12.08 -18.76 -1.58
N ALA A 72 12.92 -17.79 -1.23
CA ALA A 72 13.51 -17.70 0.11
C ALA A 72 12.42 -17.55 1.20
N LEU A 73 11.39 -16.73 0.93
CA LEU A 73 10.28 -16.55 1.85
C LEU A 73 9.36 -17.79 1.95
N ARG A 74 9.27 -18.63 0.91
CA ARG A 74 8.48 -19.87 0.93
C ARG A 74 9.17 -21.01 1.67
N VAL A 75 10.49 -21.14 1.51
CA VAL A 75 11.28 -22.31 2.01
C VAL A 75 11.59 -22.21 3.51
N GLY A 76 11.72 -21.01 4.06
CA GLY A 76 12.02 -20.83 5.48
C GLY A 76 10.89 -21.36 6.37
N GLY A 77 11.20 -22.20 7.36
CA GLY A 77 10.24 -22.58 8.41
C GLY A 77 9.78 -21.33 9.16
N SER A 78 8.51 -20.98 9.03
CA SER A 78 7.92 -19.80 9.64
C SER A 78 7.00 -20.19 10.78
N ARG A 79 7.11 -19.46 11.90
CA ARG A 79 6.14 -19.57 13.00
C ARG A 79 4.82 -18.86 12.67
N LEU A 80 4.91 -17.76 11.93
CA LEU A 80 3.74 -16.99 11.52
C LEU A 80 3.15 -17.59 10.24
N PRO A 81 1.82 -17.75 10.18
CA PRO A 81 1.15 -18.05 8.92
C PRO A 81 1.52 -16.99 7.87
N ARG A 82 1.92 -17.44 6.69
CA ARG A 82 2.26 -16.51 5.61
C ARG A 82 1.90 -17.06 4.24
N PHE A 83 1.51 -16.17 3.37
CA PHE A 83 1.32 -16.41 1.95
C PHE A 83 2.34 -15.58 1.16
N VAL A 84 2.91 -16.16 0.11
CA VAL A 84 3.95 -15.49 -0.70
C VAL A 84 3.53 -15.51 -2.17
N GLU A 85 3.23 -14.32 -2.69
CA GLU A 85 2.92 -14.07 -4.09
C GLU A 85 4.15 -13.55 -4.83
N GLY A 86 4.28 -13.92 -6.10
CA GLY A 86 5.24 -13.36 -7.04
C GLY A 86 4.74 -12.06 -7.67
N PHE A 87 4.85 -11.96 -9.01
CA PHE A 87 4.29 -10.84 -9.74
C PHE A 87 2.78 -10.99 -9.92
N THR A 88 2.04 -10.00 -9.49
CA THR A 88 0.59 -9.93 -9.68
C THR A 88 0.15 -8.55 -10.15
N LYS A 89 -0.94 -8.51 -10.92
CA LYS A 89 -1.67 -7.28 -11.25
C LYS A 89 -2.77 -6.98 -10.23
N ASP A 90 -3.11 -7.94 -9.37
CA ASP A 90 -4.26 -7.89 -8.48
C ASP A 90 -3.85 -7.56 -7.03
N VAL A 91 -2.94 -6.59 -6.88
CA VAL A 91 -2.47 -6.10 -5.56
C VAL A 91 -3.64 -5.65 -4.68
N ASN A 92 -4.66 -5.01 -5.27
CA ASN A 92 -5.87 -4.59 -4.58
C ASN A 92 -6.59 -5.77 -3.89
N ARG A 93 -6.61 -6.96 -4.50
CA ARG A 93 -7.21 -8.16 -3.91
C ARG A 93 -6.54 -8.54 -2.59
N TYR A 94 -5.22 -8.55 -2.54
CA TYR A 94 -4.46 -8.84 -1.32
C TYR A 94 -4.61 -7.73 -0.27
N MET A 95 -4.68 -6.47 -0.70
CA MET A 95 -4.94 -5.35 0.20
C MET A 95 -6.33 -5.43 0.85
N HIS A 96 -7.36 -5.93 0.15
CA HIS A 96 -8.68 -6.17 0.75
C HIS A 96 -8.66 -7.20 1.88
N LEU A 97 -7.74 -8.16 1.83
CA LEU A 97 -7.60 -9.19 2.86
C LEU A 97 -6.79 -8.73 4.07
N ALA A 98 -6.02 -7.64 3.93
CA ALA A 98 -5.12 -7.14 4.95
C ALA A 98 -5.79 -6.17 5.94
N ASP A 99 -5.17 -6.02 7.09
CA ASP A 99 -5.51 -5.05 8.12
C ASP A 99 -4.63 -3.81 8.07
N PHE A 100 -3.38 -3.95 7.59
CA PHE A 100 -2.41 -2.87 7.42
C PHE A 100 -1.36 -3.23 6.37
N PHE A 101 -0.64 -2.22 5.93
CA PHE A 101 0.41 -2.31 4.91
C PHE A 101 1.79 -2.12 5.54
N ILE A 102 2.79 -2.86 5.06
CA ILE A 102 4.21 -2.67 5.38
C ILE A 102 4.99 -2.48 4.08
N GLY A 103 5.78 -1.40 3.96
CA GLY A 103 6.58 -1.19 2.77
C GLY A 103 7.51 0.03 2.83
N LYS A 104 8.01 0.43 1.67
CA LYS A 104 8.72 1.69 1.53
C LYS A 104 7.75 2.87 1.38
N PRO A 105 8.17 4.11 1.65
CA PRO A 105 7.30 5.29 1.53
C PRO A 105 7.10 5.73 0.07
N GLY A 106 7.02 4.77 -0.86
CA GLY A 106 6.76 5.03 -2.28
C GLY A 106 5.35 5.58 -2.50
N PRO A 107 5.18 6.63 -3.32
CA PRO A 107 3.89 7.30 -3.48
C PRO A 107 2.80 6.37 -4.04
N GLY A 108 3.14 5.43 -4.92
CA GLY A 108 2.19 4.47 -5.47
C GLY A 108 1.59 3.58 -4.39
N SER A 109 2.41 2.71 -3.78
CA SER A 109 1.94 1.71 -2.81
C SER A 109 1.30 2.32 -1.56
N VAL A 110 1.82 3.46 -1.07
CA VAL A 110 1.20 4.17 0.05
C VAL A 110 -0.17 4.71 -0.33
N SER A 111 -0.31 5.35 -1.51
CA SER A 111 -1.61 5.86 -1.96
C SER A 111 -2.61 4.73 -2.23
N GLU A 112 -2.16 3.59 -2.77
CA GLU A 112 -2.98 2.39 -2.98
C GLU A 112 -3.51 1.85 -1.66
N ALA A 113 -2.63 1.67 -0.67
CA ALA A 113 -3.00 1.19 0.67
C ALA A 113 -4.01 2.13 1.34
N LEU A 114 -3.76 3.44 1.31
CA LEU A 114 -4.63 4.44 1.93
C LEU A 114 -5.99 4.56 1.23
N ALA A 115 -6.06 4.43 -0.12
CA ALA A 115 -7.33 4.39 -0.83
C ALA A 115 -8.19 3.20 -0.41
N MET A 116 -7.55 2.11 0.02
CA MET A 116 -8.21 0.93 0.56
C MET A 116 -8.34 0.96 2.10
N LYS A 117 -8.15 2.12 2.71
CA LYS A 117 -8.26 2.37 4.15
C LYS A 117 -7.31 1.54 5.00
N LEU A 118 -6.18 1.11 4.43
CA LEU A 118 -5.13 0.40 5.15
C LEU A 118 -4.16 1.39 5.79
N PRO A 119 -3.97 1.35 7.10
CA PRO A 119 -2.87 2.04 7.74
C PRO A 119 -1.53 1.50 7.28
N VAL A 120 -0.49 2.33 7.32
CA VAL A 120 0.80 1.97 6.76
C VAL A 120 1.92 1.94 7.81
N ILE A 121 2.85 1.00 7.67
CA ILE A 121 4.16 1.02 8.33
C ILE A 121 5.20 1.20 7.24
N VAL A 122 5.92 2.32 7.26
CA VAL A 122 6.94 2.63 6.28
C VAL A 122 8.26 3.03 6.96
N SER A 123 9.38 2.92 6.25
CA SER A 123 10.68 3.37 6.78
C SER A 123 11.16 4.63 6.09
N CYS A 124 11.74 5.57 6.86
CA CYS A 124 12.38 6.78 6.34
C CYS A 124 13.73 7.01 7.02
N ASN A 125 14.80 7.02 6.22
CA ASN A 125 16.16 7.24 6.69
C ASN A 125 17.01 7.97 5.63
N ALA A 126 18.32 8.03 5.84
CA ALA A 126 19.24 8.69 4.91
C ALA A 126 19.24 8.10 3.50
N TRP A 127 18.94 6.82 3.35
CA TRP A 127 18.89 6.09 2.08
C TRP A 127 17.51 6.19 1.38
N THR A 128 16.51 6.76 2.05
CA THR A 128 15.20 7.00 1.42
C THR A 128 15.36 8.08 0.35
N LEU A 129 14.85 7.78 -0.85
CA LEU A 129 14.90 8.71 -1.98
C LEU A 129 14.31 10.07 -1.58
N PRO A 130 14.93 11.20 -1.92
CA PRO A 130 14.48 12.52 -1.50
C PRO A 130 12.99 12.77 -1.76
N GLN A 131 12.49 12.36 -2.94
CA GLN A 131 11.08 12.51 -3.32
C GLN A 131 10.12 11.61 -2.52
N GLU A 132 10.61 10.57 -1.85
CA GLU A 132 9.80 9.68 -1.01
C GLU A 132 9.77 10.12 0.47
N ARG A 133 10.70 10.98 0.90
CA ARG A 133 10.77 11.45 2.30
C ARG A 133 9.52 12.21 2.73
N TYR A 134 8.99 13.04 1.83
CA TYR A 134 7.75 13.78 2.09
C TYR A 134 6.58 12.83 2.41
N ASN A 135 6.48 11.69 1.74
CA ASN A 135 5.42 10.73 1.99
C ASN A 135 5.47 10.18 3.42
N ALA A 136 6.68 9.94 3.96
CA ALA A 136 6.84 9.50 5.34
C ALA A 136 6.40 10.59 6.34
N THR A 137 6.80 11.85 6.12
CA THR A 137 6.33 12.99 6.93
C THR A 137 4.82 13.10 6.87
N TRP A 138 4.24 13.01 5.68
CA TRP A 138 2.81 13.07 5.45
C TRP A 138 2.02 11.95 6.18
N VAL A 139 2.56 10.73 6.25
CA VAL A 139 1.98 9.62 7.02
C VAL A 139 1.87 9.97 8.51
N LEU A 140 2.88 10.64 9.08
CA LEU A 140 2.86 11.08 10.48
C LEU A 140 1.88 12.21 10.69
N GLU A 141 1.89 13.23 9.85
CA GLU A 141 1.03 14.43 9.95
C GLU A 141 -0.46 14.07 9.86
N ASN A 142 -0.81 13.08 9.04
CA ASN A 142 -2.19 12.63 8.89
C ASN A 142 -2.56 11.48 9.83
N GLU A 143 -1.65 11.04 10.68
CA GLU A 143 -1.84 9.94 11.62
C GLU A 143 -2.46 8.69 10.96
N VAL A 144 -1.92 8.30 9.80
CA VAL A 144 -2.41 7.14 9.03
C VAL A 144 -1.49 5.93 9.15
N GLY A 145 -0.51 5.97 10.06
CA GLY A 145 0.40 4.86 10.24
C GLY A 145 1.60 5.17 11.12
N VAL A 146 2.65 4.36 10.94
CA VAL A 146 3.90 4.42 11.70
C VAL A 146 5.07 4.57 10.74
N VAL A 147 6.01 5.46 11.07
CA VAL A 147 7.25 5.64 10.33
C VAL A 147 8.43 5.17 11.17
N LEU A 148 9.25 4.29 10.59
CA LEU A 148 10.42 3.68 11.21
C LEU A 148 11.71 4.32 10.67
N ARG A 149 12.76 4.32 11.44
CA ARG A 149 14.11 4.62 10.94
C ARG A 149 14.70 3.43 10.19
N SER A 150 14.36 2.22 10.61
CA SER A 150 14.80 0.96 10.03
C SER A 150 13.79 -0.15 10.34
N PHE A 151 13.74 -1.19 9.53
CA PHE A 151 12.92 -2.37 9.81
C PHE A 151 13.43 -3.20 10.99
N SER A 152 14.59 -2.86 11.58
CA SER A 152 14.95 -3.37 12.92
C SER A 152 13.92 -3.00 14.00
N GLU A 153 13.14 -1.94 13.80
CA GLU A 153 12.09 -1.47 14.70
C GLU A 153 10.70 -2.09 14.37
N ILE A 154 10.62 -3.07 13.46
CA ILE A 154 9.34 -3.59 12.97
C ILE A 154 8.48 -4.25 14.07
N VAL A 155 9.10 -4.94 15.02
CA VAL A 155 8.39 -5.65 16.09
C VAL A 155 7.60 -4.71 17.00
N PRO A 156 8.18 -3.65 17.58
CA PRO A 156 7.42 -2.68 18.37
C PRO A 156 6.42 -1.90 17.50
N ALA A 157 6.74 -1.62 16.24
CA ALA A 157 5.83 -0.91 15.33
C ALA A 157 4.57 -1.73 14.99
N VAL A 158 4.74 -3.01 14.70
CA VAL A 158 3.61 -3.93 14.50
C VAL A 158 2.80 -4.07 15.78
N GLY A 159 3.45 -4.18 16.94
CA GLY A 159 2.76 -4.21 18.21
C GLY A 159 1.88 -2.98 18.45
N ARG A 160 2.39 -1.79 18.14
CA ARG A 160 1.61 -0.54 18.19
C ARG A 160 0.49 -0.53 17.16
N MET A 161 0.74 -1.04 15.94
CA MET A 161 -0.23 -1.05 14.85
C MET A 161 -1.44 -1.94 15.14
N ILE A 162 -1.20 -3.17 15.65
CA ILE A 162 -2.27 -4.16 15.88
C ILE A 162 -3.04 -3.94 17.18
N GLU A 163 -2.63 -3.00 18.03
CA GLU A 163 -3.42 -2.60 19.18
C GLU A 163 -4.78 -2.07 18.71
N PRO A 164 -5.92 -2.60 19.21
CA PRO A 164 -7.24 -2.32 18.66
C PRO A 164 -7.57 -0.83 18.55
N ALA A 165 -7.23 -0.04 19.56
CA ALA A 165 -7.48 1.41 19.58
C ALA A 165 -6.65 2.14 18.51
N ASN A 166 -5.39 1.77 18.33
CA ASN A 166 -4.51 2.38 17.33
C ASN A 166 -4.92 1.98 15.91
N LEU A 167 -5.19 0.68 15.67
CA LEU A 167 -5.63 0.21 14.36
C LEU A 167 -6.93 0.88 13.93
N ALA A 168 -7.91 0.98 14.84
CA ALA A 168 -9.17 1.65 14.58
C ALA A 168 -8.96 3.14 14.24
N ARG A 169 -8.13 3.85 15.00
CA ARG A 169 -7.80 5.26 14.78
C ARG A 169 -7.11 5.49 13.44
N PHE A 170 -6.05 4.75 13.15
CA PHE A 170 -5.33 4.86 11.88
C PHE A 170 -6.21 4.53 10.67
N ARG A 171 -7.09 3.52 10.79
CA ARG A 171 -8.08 3.18 9.74
C ARG A 171 -9.11 4.29 9.54
N ALA A 172 -9.62 4.87 10.62
CA ALA A 172 -10.57 5.98 10.53
C ALA A 172 -9.94 7.18 9.81
N ASN A 173 -8.69 7.52 10.16
CA ASN A 173 -7.95 8.61 9.50
C ASN A 173 -7.71 8.30 8.02
N ALA A 174 -7.24 7.08 7.68
CA ALA A 174 -7.07 6.67 6.29
C ALA A 174 -8.40 6.68 5.52
N GLY A 175 -9.50 6.27 6.16
CA GLY A 175 -10.84 6.31 5.57
C GLY A 175 -11.40 7.71 5.34
N GLY A 176 -10.89 8.72 6.07
CA GLY A 176 -11.22 10.13 5.89
C GLY A 176 -10.53 10.78 4.68
N LEU A 177 -9.49 10.17 4.16
CA LEU A 177 -8.75 10.68 3.01
C LEU A 177 -9.57 10.52 1.72
N LYS A 178 -9.68 11.61 0.96
CA LYS A 178 -10.39 11.61 -0.32
C LYS A 178 -9.40 11.75 -1.47
N ASN A 179 -9.12 10.67 -2.16
CA ASN A 179 -8.37 10.69 -3.41
C ASN A 179 -9.29 10.26 -4.55
N ARG A 180 -9.81 11.21 -5.30
CA ARG A 180 -10.70 10.99 -6.45
C ARG A 180 -10.11 11.42 -7.78
N ALA A 181 -8.80 11.67 -7.81
CA ALA A 181 -8.10 12.23 -8.95
C ALA A 181 -8.39 11.50 -10.28
N VAL A 182 -8.47 10.16 -10.25
CA VAL A 182 -8.77 9.37 -11.46
C VAL A 182 -10.16 9.64 -12.03
N PHE A 183 -11.12 10.06 -11.23
CA PHE A 183 -12.49 10.37 -11.63
C PHE A 183 -12.70 11.85 -11.95
N GLU A 184 -11.90 12.72 -11.35
CA GLU A 184 -12.04 14.18 -11.44
C GLU A 184 -11.21 14.78 -12.58
N ILE A 185 -9.98 14.28 -12.78
CA ILE A 185 -9.07 14.83 -13.80
C ILE A 185 -9.63 14.76 -15.21
N PRO A 186 -10.28 13.68 -15.68
CA PRO A 186 -10.86 13.65 -17.02
C PRO A 186 -11.82 14.82 -17.29
N GLY A 187 -12.77 15.07 -16.37
CA GLY A 187 -13.71 16.18 -16.50
C GLY A 187 -13.05 17.56 -16.45
N MET A 188 -11.96 17.72 -15.67
CA MET A 188 -11.17 18.96 -15.68
C MET A 188 -10.48 19.19 -17.02
N LEU A 189 -9.92 18.13 -17.62
CA LEU A 189 -9.28 18.21 -18.93
C LEU A 189 -10.29 18.55 -20.04
N GLU A 190 -11.48 17.94 -20.03
CA GLU A 190 -12.56 18.27 -20.95
C GLU A 190 -12.93 19.75 -20.87
N GLN A 191 -13.12 20.29 -19.66
CA GLN A 191 -13.42 21.70 -19.45
C GLN A 191 -12.32 22.66 -19.97
N ILE A 192 -11.04 22.26 -19.82
CA ILE A 192 -9.91 23.04 -20.34
C ILE A 192 -9.92 23.04 -21.87
N LEU A 193 -10.16 21.90 -22.51
CA LEU A 193 -10.22 21.78 -23.95
C LEU A 193 -11.37 22.60 -24.56
N GLU A 194 -12.57 22.51 -24.00
CA GLU A 194 -13.72 23.28 -24.41
C GLU A 194 -13.50 24.81 -24.33
N LYS A 195 -12.81 25.26 -23.26
CA LYS A 195 -12.45 26.67 -23.11
C LYS A 195 -11.41 27.11 -24.13
N SER A 196 -10.43 26.24 -24.44
CA SER A 196 -9.40 26.48 -25.42
C SER A 196 -10.01 26.63 -26.84
N GLU A 197 -10.94 25.75 -27.22
CA GLU A 197 -11.64 25.82 -28.51
C GLU A 197 -12.47 27.11 -28.65
N LYS A 198 -13.11 27.57 -27.59
CA LYS A 198 -13.87 28.83 -27.59
C LYS A 198 -12.99 30.08 -27.62
N SER A 199 -11.74 29.98 -27.24
CA SER A 199 -10.77 31.09 -27.20
C SER A 199 -9.95 31.24 -28.49
N VAL A 200 -10.00 30.27 -29.40
CA VAL A 200 -9.36 30.37 -30.71
C VAL A 200 -10.32 31.13 -31.61
N GLU A 201 -10.23 32.47 -31.66
CA GLU A 201 -10.84 33.27 -32.75
C GLU A 201 -10.26 32.76 -34.08
N PRO A 202 -11.10 32.55 -35.10
CA PRO A 202 -10.61 32.19 -36.42
C PRO A 202 -9.67 33.28 -36.90
N TYR A 203 -8.42 32.91 -37.14
CA TYR A 203 -7.44 33.81 -37.77
C TYR A 203 -8.08 34.32 -39.06
N ALA A 204 -8.52 35.57 -39.05
CA ALA A 204 -9.10 36.21 -40.22
C ALA A 204 -8.04 36.15 -41.33
N ALA A 205 -8.35 35.43 -42.39
CA ALA A 205 -7.51 35.39 -43.59
C ALA A 205 -7.29 36.81 -44.06
N VAL A 206 -6.07 37.30 -43.93
CA VAL A 206 -5.62 38.55 -44.54
C VAL A 206 -5.76 38.35 -46.06
N LYS A 207 -6.80 38.92 -46.64
CA LYS A 207 -6.93 39.00 -48.08
C LYS A 207 -5.85 39.97 -48.62
N THR A 208 -4.88 39.40 -49.31
CA THR A 208 -3.98 40.14 -50.22
C THR A 208 -4.76 40.63 -51.43
#